data_e58cdc91b77bd7df8fbf240b6a31550b
#
_entry.id   e58cdc91b77bd7df8fbf240b6a31550b
#
_cell.length_a   1.000
_cell.length_b   1.000
_cell.length_c   1.000
_cell.angle_alpha   90.00
_cell.angle_beta   90.00
_cell.angle_gamma   90.00
#
_symmetry.space_group_name_H-M   'P 1'
#
loop_
_entity.id
_entity.type
_entity.pdbx_description
1 polymer ?
#
loop_
_entity_poly.entity_id
_entity_poly.type
_entity_poly.pdbx_seq_one_letter_code
_entity_poly.pdbx_strand_id
1 'polypeptide(L)'
;MCIRDRAYSQRRRYLLGHELHGVMNYPFRTALIAYLRGGDADDFRETLETLRENYPPEAFLSLMNFLGTHDTPRILTVLGADNVPDNKADRAAYRLSPAQRQIGLERLRLAALILFTFPGAPTVYYGDEAAMEGWEDPFNRAGYPWAQEDTDLKAHFAELARFRRSFPALQAGVLHWIWTSGPLLIFARELDGQLLTTVVNAADVSQALSLPWSAPPARDLLTGQRFIPTDNAISLTL
;
A
#
# COMPACT_ATOMS: atom_id res chain seq x y z
N MET A 1 3.64 8.69 -23.92
CA MET A 1 2.27 8.14 -24.12
C MET A 1 1.81 7.57 -22.79
N CYS A 2 0.77 8.11 -22.21
CA CYS A 2 0.25 7.59 -20.93
C CYS A 2 -0.51 6.28 -21.19
N ILE A 3 0.01 5.14 -20.73
CA ILE A 3 -0.65 3.83 -20.88
C ILE A 3 -1.74 3.65 -19.78
N ARG A 4 -2.02 4.72 -19.07
CA ARG A 4 -2.87 4.81 -17.89
C ARG A 4 -4.30 4.29 -18.09
N ASP A 5 -4.90 4.56 -19.25
CA ASP A 5 -6.35 4.43 -19.45
C ASP A 5 -6.74 3.24 -20.33
N ARG A 6 -5.83 2.31 -20.59
CA ARG A 6 -6.12 1.15 -21.44
C ARG A 6 -6.45 -0.09 -20.62
N ALA A 7 -7.40 -0.91 -21.11
CA ALA A 7 -7.72 -2.20 -20.54
C ALA A 7 -6.47 -3.09 -20.39
N TYR A 8 -6.45 -4.01 -19.45
CA TYR A 8 -5.31 -4.89 -19.16
C TYR A 8 -4.75 -5.58 -20.40
N SER A 9 -5.62 -6.11 -21.26
CA SER A 9 -5.25 -6.78 -22.51
C SER A 9 -4.46 -5.88 -23.47
N GLN A 10 -4.74 -4.57 -23.47
CA GLN A 10 -4.04 -3.61 -24.32
C GLN A 10 -2.68 -3.18 -23.76
N ARG A 11 -2.47 -3.28 -22.42
CA ARG A 11 -1.19 -2.95 -21.78
C ARG A 11 -0.20 -4.10 -21.90
N ARG A 12 -0.69 -5.35 -21.87
CA ARG A 12 0.13 -6.56 -21.88
C ARG A 12 1.17 -6.57 -22.99
N ARG A 13 0.81 -6.15 -24.21
CA ARG A 13 1.73 -6.14 -25.37
C ARG A 13 2.99 -5.30 -25.13
N TYR A 14 2.90 -4.22 -24.36
CA TYR A 14 4.04 -3.34 -24.06
C TYR A 14 4.98 -3.93 -23.01
N LEU A 15 4.52 -4.95 -22.26
CA LEU A 15 5.25 -5.58 -21.15
C LEU A 15 5.82 -6.96 -21.52
N LEU A 16 5.86 -7.31 -22.79
CA LEU A 16 6.40 -8.58 -23.28
C LEU A 16 7.95 -8.58 -23.41
N GLY A 17 8.63 -7.61 -22.84
CA GLY A 17 10.10 -7.54 -22.81
C GLY A 17 10.73 -6.75 -23.95
N HIS A 18 9.96 -6.25 -24.91
CA HIS A 18 10.49 -5.55 -26.10
C HIS A 18 10.33 -4.03 -26.05
N GLU A 19 9.39 -3.51 -25.24
CA GLU A 19 9.08 -2.08 -25.22
C GLU A 19 9.24 -1.46 -23.82
N LEU A 20 8.54 -1.97 -22.81
CA LEU A 20 8.55 -1.44 -21.45
C LEU A 20 8.85 -2.55 -20.44
N HIS A 21 9.65 -2.23 -19.41
CA HIS A 21 9.92 -3.13 -18.29
C HIS A 21 8.84 -3.09 -17.20
N GLY A 22 8.15 -1.97 -17.07
CA GLY A 22 7.07 -1.78 -16.09
C GLY A 22 6.20 -0.59 -16.45
N VAL A 23 5.05 -0.49 -15.82
CA VAL A 23 4.09 0.61 -15.96
C VAL A 23 3.58 1.05 -14.59
N MET A 24 3.02 2.25 -14.54
CA MET A 24 2.35 2.75 -13.34
C MET A 24 1.12 1.90 -12.99
N ASN A 25 1.08 1.39 -11.76
CA ASN A 25 0.07 0.45 -11.31
C ASN A 25 -1.15 1.19 -10.71
N TYR A 26 -1.94 1.85 -11.55
CA TYR A 26 -3.20 2.48 -11.13
C TYR A 26 -4.21 1.50 -10.52
N PRO A 27 -4.35 0.25 -11.03
CA PRO A 27 -5.22 -0.74 -10.39
C PRO A 27 -4.84 -1.02 -8.94
N PHE A 28 -3.54 -1.17 -8.64
CA PHE A 28 -3.07 -1.31 -7.26
C PHE A 28 -3.53 -0.14 -6.37
N ARG A 29 -3.31 1.10 -6.83
CA ARG A 29 -3.73 2.29 -6.10
C ARG A 29 -5.23 2.31 -5.85
N THR A 30 -6.02 2.03 -6.89
CA THR A 30 -7.49 2.08 -6.80
C THR A 30 -8.03 1.02 -5.84
N ALA A 31 -7.55 -0.22 -5.96
CA ALA A 31 -7.96 -1.32 -5.09
C ALA A 31 -7.52 -1.09 -3.63
N LEU A 32 -6.30 -0.57 -3.42
CA LEU A 32 -5.80 -0.27 -2.09
C LEU A 32 -6.62 0.83 -1.39
N ILE A 33 -6.96 1.90 -2.11
CA ILE A 33 -7.81 2.97 -1.57
C ILE A 33 -9.20 2.42 -1.22
N ALA A 34 -9.81 1.62 -2.11
CA ALA A 34 -11.11 1.02 -1.87
C ALA A 34 -11.09 0.15 -0.60
N TYR A 35 -10.09 -0.73 -0.48
CA TYR A 35 -9.91 -1.58 0.70
C TYR A 35 -9.78 -0.76 1.99
N LEU A 36 -8.86 0.20 2.05
CA LEU A 36 -8.62 1.00 3.24
C LEU A 36 -9.77 1.96 3.60
N ARG A 37 -10.71 2.17 2.70
CA ARG A 37 -11.93 2.96 2.95
C ARG A 37 -13.14 2.08 3.28
N GLY A 38 -12.92 0.84 3.70
CA GLY A 38 -13.95 -0.08 4.16
C GLY A 38 -14.41 -1.13 3.13
N GLY A 39 -13.66 -1.28 2.04
CA GLY A 39 -13.84 -2.39 1.09
C GLY A 39 -13.31 -3.71 1.62
N ASP A 40 -13.53 -4.78 0.85
CA ASP A 40 -13.09 -6.12 1.21
C ASP A 40 -11.64 -6.38 0.76
N ALA A 41 -10.85 -7.04 1.61
CA ALA A 41 -9.50 -7.47 1.29
C ALA A 41 -9.48 -8.48 0.13
N ASP A 42 -10.55 -9.23 -0.07
CA ASP A 42 -10.65 -10.18 -1.18
C ASP A 42 -10.77 -9.47 -2.53
N ASP A 43 -11.51 -8.37 -2.62
CA ASP A 43 -11.58 -7.53 -3.83
C ASP A 43 -10.19 -6.95 -4.19
N PHE A 44 -9.41 -6.56 -3.17
CA PHE A 44 -8.02 -6.14 -3.36
C PHE A 44 -7.18 -7.28 -3.93
N ARG A 45 -7.25 -8.48 -3.33
CA ARG A 45 -6.55 -9.67 -3.82
C ARG A 45 -6.94 -10.01 -5.25
N GLU A 46 -8.23 -10.09 -5.58
CA GLU A 46 -8.71 -10.42 -6.92
C GLU A 46 -8.19 -9.46 -7.99
N THR A 47 -8.20 -8.16 -7.69
CA THR A 47 -7.64 -7.15 -8.60
C THR A 47 -6.15 -7.42 -8.87
N LEU A 48 -5.36 -7.77 -7.86
CA LEU A 48 -3.92 -7.97 -8.02
C LEU A 48 -3.58 -9.34 -8.61
N GLU A 49 -4.37 -10.39 -8.32
CA GLU A 49 -4.27 -11.67 -9.02
C GLU A 49 -4.59 -11.53 -10.51
N THR A 50 -5.60 -10.75 -10.87
CA THR A 50 -5.88 -10.43 -12.28
C THR A 50 -4.67 -9.79 -12.98
N LEU A 51 -3.93 -8.92 -12.30
CA LEU A 51 -2.68 -8.37 -12.84
C LEU A 51 -1.59 -9.44 -12.97
N ARG A 52 -1.42 -10.27 -11.93
CA ARG A 52 -0.42 -11.34 -11.90
C ARG A 52 -0.63 -12.38 -13.00
N GLU A 53 -1.87 -12.72 -13.27
CA GLU A 53 -2.23 -13.69 -14.34
C GLU A 53 -2.06 -13.11 -15.75
N ASN A 54 -2.26 -11.80 -15.90
CA ASN A 54 -2.24 -11.14 -17.21
C ASN A 54 -0.86 -10.63 -17.63
N TYR A 55 0.09 -10.47 -16.71
CA TYR A 55 1.43 -9.96 -17.00
C TYR A 55 2.52 -11.02 -16.85
N PRO A 56 3.61 -10.95 -17.63
CA PRO A 56 4.78 -11.77 -17.37
C PRO A 56 5.27 -11.53 -15.93
N PRO A 57 5.80 -12.55 -15.24
CA PRO A 57 6.25 -12.43 -13.85
C PRO A 57 7.23 -11.27 -13.62
N GLU A 58 8.17 -11.06 -14.54
CA GLU A 58 9.16 -9.98 -14.47
C GLU A 58 8.50 -8.59 -14.56
N ALA A 59 7.49 -8.48 -15.42
CA ALA A 59 6.72 -7.23 -15.57
C ALA A 59 5.85 -6.97 -14.33
N PHE A 60 5.23 -8.00 -13.75
CA PHE A 60 4.48 -7.88 -12.51
C PHE A 60 5.36 -7.40 -11.35
N LEU A 61 6.56 -7.97 -11.22
CA LEU A 61 7.54 -7.56 -10.20
C LEU A 61 8.14 -6.17 -10.44
N SER A 62 8.02 -5.64 -11.66
CA SER A 62 8.51 -4.31 -12.05
C SER A 62 7.41 -3.24 -12.12
N LEU A 63 6.16 -3.58 -11.77
CA LEU A 63 5.08 -2.59 -11.72
C LEU A 63 5.40 -1.49 -10.71
N MET A 64 5.24 -0.23 -11.11
CA MET A 64 5.41 0.92 -10.22
C MET A 64 4.16 1.06 -9.36
N ASN A 65 4.18 0.49 -8.17
CA ASN A 65 3.12 0.68 -7.18
C ASN A 65 3.26 2.05 -6.54
N PHE A 66 2.18 2.79 -6.43
CA PHE A 66 2.20 4.16 -5.91
C PHE A 66 0.90 4.50 -5.17
N LEU A 67 0.97 5.50 -4.29
CA LEU A 67 -0.18 6.04 -3.57
C LEU A 67 -0.66 7.35 -4.20
N GLY A 68 0.25 8.23 -4.55
CA GLY A 68 0.01 9.53 -5.17
C GLY A 68 0.86 9.78 -6.41
N THR A 69 0.40 10.70 -7.26
CA THR A 69 1.13 11.23 -8.42
C THR A 69 0.73 12.69 -8.67
N HIS A 70 1.44 13.35 -9.58
CA HIS A 70 1.06 14.69 -10.04
C HIS A 70 -0.31 14.75 -10.76
N ASP A 71 -0.89 13.61 -11.14
CA ASP A 71 -2.18 13.50 -11.84
C ASP A 71 -3.34 13.09 -10.90
N THR A 72 -3.05 12.81 -9.63
CA THR A 72 -4.05 12.32 -8.69
C THR A 72 -4.12 13.21 -7.46
N PRO A 73 -5.26 13.29 -6.75
CA PRO A 73 -5.32 13.94 -5.45
C PRO A 73 -4.30 13.33 -4.48
N ARG A 74 -3.85 14.13 -3.51
CA ARG A 74 -2.96 13.67 -2.43
C ARG A 74 -3.59 12.51 -1.69
N ILE A 75 -2.79 11.49 -1.41
CA ILE A 75 -3.31 10.26 -0.81
C ILE A 75 -3.92 10.49 0.57
N LEU A 76 -3.33 11.35 1.40
CA LEU A 76 -3.88 11.69 2.71
C LEU A 76 -5.30 12.28 2.59
N THR A 77 -5.50 13.20 1.63
CA THR A 77 -6.82 13.79 1.37
C THR A 77 -7.83 12.72 0.95
N VAL A 78 -7.44 11.81 0.05
CA VAL A 78 -8.34 10.74 -0.43
C VAL A 78 -8.71 9.76 0.68
N LEU A 79 -7.78 9.42 1.57
CA LEU A 79 -8.01 8.46 2.65
C LEU A 79 -8.79 9.06 3.83
N GLY A 80 -8.66 10.37 4.07
CA GLY A 80 -9.28 11.05 5.20
C GLY A 80 -10.60 11.77 4.89
N ALA A 81 -10.80 12.23 3.66
CA ALA A 81 -12.00 12.99 3.30
C ALA A 81 -13.24 12.11 3.22
N ASP A 82 -14.35 12.59 3.77
CA ASP A 82 -15.64 11.90 3.66
C ASP A 82 -16.22 12.05 2.25
N ASN A 83 -16.14 13.26 1.69
CA ASN A 83 -16.69 13.61 0.38
C ASN A 83 -15.71 14.39 -0.47
N VAL A 84 -15.88 14.31 -1.78
CA VAL A 84 -15.19 15.14 -2.76
C VAL A 84 -15.95 16.45 -2.92
N PRO A 85 -15.35 17.64 -2.75
CA PRO A 85 -16.07 18.90 -2.98
C PRO A 85 -16.50 19.05 -4.44
N ASP A 86 -17.70 19.61 -4.66
CA ASP A 86 -18.34 19.65 -5.97
C ASP A 86 -17.61 20.54 -6.98
N ASN A 87 -17.06 21.64 -6.52
CA ASN A 87 -16.45 22.63 -7.41
C ASN A 87 -14.98 22.91 -7.06
N LYS A 88 -14.28 23.54 -8.01
CA LYS A 88 -12.84 23.81 -7.93
C LYS A 88 -12.47 24.77 -6.80
N ALA A 89 -13.32 25.75 -6.49
CA ALA A 89 -13.05 26.72 -5.42
C ALA A 89 -13.07 26.04 -4.05
N ASP A 90 -14.06 25.17 -3.83
CA ASP A 90 -14.15 24.40 -2.59
C ASP A 90 -12.99 23.42 -2.44
N ARG A 91 -12.55 22.78 -3.55
CA ARG A 91 -11.35 21.92 -3.56
C ARG A 91 -10.06 22.70 -3.23
N ALA A 92 -9.94 23.94 -3.70
CA ALA A 92 -8.81 24.81 -3.36
C ALA A 92 -8.75 25.15 -1.87
N ALA A 93 -9.91 25.42 -1.27
CA ALA A 93 -10.05 25.79 0.13
C ALA A 93 -10.08 24.59 1.08
N TYR A 94 -10.31 23.38 0.56
CA TYR A 94 -10.51 22.18 1.38
C TYR A 94 -9.30 21.86 2.24
N ARG A 95 -9.58 21.58 3.49
CA ARG A 95 -8.62 20.99 4.44
C ARG A 95 -9.34 19.92 5.24
N LEU A 96 -8.64 18.86 5.55
CA LEU A 96 -9.16 17.83 6.45
C LEU A 96 -9.40 18.41 7.83
N SER A 97 -10.53 18.07 8.44
CA SER A 97 -10.73 18.31 9.88
C SER A 97 -9.71 17.49 10.69
N PRO A 98 -9.43 17.83 11.95
CA PRO A 98 -8.52 17.03 12.77
C PRO A 98 -8.90 15.56 12.84
N ALA A 99 -10.18 15.22 12.94
CA ALA A 99 -10.65 13.83 12.95
C ALA A 99 -10.43 13.12 11.62
N GLN A 100 -10.76 13.76 10.50
CA GLN A 100 -10.50 13.24 9.16
C GLN A 100 -9.01 13.03 8.89
N ARG A 101 -8.18 13.99 9.35
CA ARG A 101 -6.73 13.89 9.22
C ARG A 101 -6.18 12.71 10.01
N GLN A 102 -6.67 12.48 11.24
CA GLN A 102 -6.25 11.34 12.06
C GLN A 102 -6.56 10.01 11.36
N ILE A 103 -7.80 9.82 10.91
CA ILE A 103 -8.23 8.63 10.16
C ILE A 103 -7.40 8.48 8.88
N GLY A 104 -7.17 9.57 8.16
CA GLY A 104 -6.35 9.59 6.96
C GLY A 104 -4.90 9.15 7.22
N LEU A 105 -4.30 9.58 8.32
CA LEU A 105 -2.93 9.20 8.72
C LEU A 105 -2.84 7.73 9.10
N GLU A 106 -3.81 7.19 9.83
CA GLU A 106 -3.87 5.77 10.18
C GLU A 106 -3.94 4.90 8.94
N ARG A 107 -4.86 5.21 8.02
CA ARG A 107 -4.99 4.53 6.73
C ARG A 107 -3.73 4.69 5.86
N LEU A 108 -3.08 5.85 5.88
CA LEU A 108 -1.87 6.10 5.11
C LEU A 108 -0.67 5.28 5.63
N ARG A 109 -0.58 5.05 6.94
CA ARG A 109 0.42 4.14 7.51
C ARG A 109 0.22 2.70 7.02
N LEU A 110 -1.02 2.21 6.99
CA LEU A 110 -1.35 0.89 6.43
C LEU A 110 -1.08 0.84 4.92
N ALA A 111 -1.43 1.90 4.19
CA ALA A 111 -1.13 2.01 2.75
C ALA A 111 0.37 1.93 2.47
N ALA A 112 1.19 2.63 3.25
CA ALA A 112 2.64 2.58 3.14
C ALA A 112 3.18 1.17 3.46
N LEU A 113 2.69 0.53 4.51
CA LEU A 113 3.07 -0.85 4.84
C LEU A 113 2.82 -1.79 3.65
N ILE A 114 1.62 -1.76 3.07
CA ILE A 114 1.29 -2.58 1.90
C ILE A 114 2.17 -2.20 0.71
N LEU A 115 2.36 -0.90 0.42
CA LEU A 115 3.19 -0.41 -0.69
C LEU A 115 4.61 -0.97 -0.64
N PHE A 116 5.26 -0.97 0.53
CA PHE A 116 6.66 -1.38 0.69
C PHE A 116 6.84 -2.90 0.82
N THR A 117 5.80 -3.65 1.19
CA THR A 117 5.88 -5.10 1.37
C THR A 117 5.33 -5.90 0.20
N PHE A 118 4.42 -5.33 -0.60
CA PHE A 118 3.83 -5.98 -1.77
C PHE A 118 4.84 -6.11 -2.94
N PRO A 119 4.69 -7.12 -3.85
CA PRO A 119 5.49 -7.20 -5.08
C PRO A 119 5.34 -5.96 -5.96
N GLY A 120 6.44 -5.56 -6.61
CA GLY A 120 6.51 -4.38 -7.47
C GLY A 120 7.53 -3.35 -6.95
N ALA A 121 7.67 -2.24 -7.64
CA ALA A 121 8.54 -1.13 -7.28
C ALA A 121 7.75 -0.08 -6.47
N PRO A 122 7.97 0.05 -5.15
CA PRO A 122 7.32 1.08 -4.36
C PRO A 122 7.75 2.47 -4.82
N THR A 123 6.79 3.31 -5.17
CA THR A 123 7.02 4.66 -5.68
C THR A 123 6.30 5.65 -4.79
N VAL A 124 7.05 6.61 -4.24
CA VAL A 124 6.52 7.66 -3.37
C VAL A 124 6.47 8.97 -4.14
N TYR A 125 5.31 9.59 -4.21
CA TYR A 125 5.16 10.95 -4.70
C TYR A 125 5.56 11.91 -3.58
N TYR A 126 6.43 12.90 -3.90
CA TYR A 126 6.96 13.82 -2.90
C TYR A 126 5.85 14.41 -2.02
N GLY A 127 6.06 14.44 -0.72
CA GLY A 127 5.13 14.99 0.25
C GLY A 127 4.04 14.05 0.72
N ASP A 128 3.84 12.86 0.11
CA ASP A 128 2.94 11.85 0.66
C ASP A 128 3.49 11.35 2.01
N GLU A 129 4.81 11.20 2.13
CA GLU A 129 5.53 10.89 3.37
C GLU A 129 5.52 12.02 4.40
N ALA A 130 5.23 13.25 3.97
CA ALA A 130 5.16 14.45 4.81
C ALA A 130 3.72 14.82 5.21
N ALA A 131 2.75 13.98 4.89
CA ALA A 131 1.33 14.19 5.12
C ALA A 131 0.75 15.43 4.42
N MET A 132 1.19 15.73 3.20
CA MET A 132 0.62 16.80 2.39
C MET A 132 -0.82 16.49 1.97
N GLU A 133 -1.65 17.54 2.00
CA GLU A 133 -3.04 17.53 1.55
C GLU A 133 -3.20 18.26 0.22
N GLY A 134 -4.26 17.92 -0.50
CA GLY A 134 -4.66 18.60 -1.73
C GLY A 134 -5.48 17.71 -2.66
N TRP A 135 -6.48 18.29 -3.29
CA TRP A 135 -7.22 17.66 -4.38
C TRP A 135 -6.38 17.65 -5.67
N GLU A 136 -6.98 17.27 -6.80
CA GLU A 136 -6.29 17.20 -8.10
C GLU A 136 -5.62 18.52 -8.50
N ASP A 137 -4.88 18.49 -9.59
CA ASP A 137 -4.14 19.60 -10.18
C ASP A 137 -4.94 20.93 -10.21
N PRO A 138 -4.39 22.02 -9.70
CA PRO A 138 -3.03 22.25 -9.23
C PRO A 138 -2.81 22.00 -7.71
N PHE A 139 -3.83 21.58 -6.97
CA PHE A 139 -3.81 21.58 -5.50
C PHE A 139 -2.94 20.45 -4.91
N ASN A 140 -2.69 19.39 -5.68
CA ASN A 140 -1.77 18.31 -5.31
C ASN A 140 -0.29 18.63 -5.55
N ARG A 141 0.03 19.81 -6.16
CA ARG A 141 1.39 20.20 -6.56
C ARG A 141 1.96 21.34 -5.72
N ALA A 142 1.49 21.54 -4.50
CA ALA A 142 2.05 22.53 -3.57
C ALA A 142 3.53 22.24 -3.28
N GLY A 143 4.28 23.27 -2.90
CA GLY A 143 5.67 23.15 -2.49
C GLY A 143 5.83 22.20 -1.29
N TYR A 144 7.00 21.55 -1.18
CA TYR A 144 7.27 20.68 -0.04
C TYR A 144 7.29 21.49 1.27
N PRO A 145 6.67 20.98 2.36
CA PRO A 145 6.52 21.73 3.62
C PRO A 145 7.77 21.61 4.50
N TRP A 146 8.88 22.17 4.06
CA TRP A 146 10.16 22.12 4.79
C TRP A 146 10.01 22.59 6.24
N ALA A 147 10.52 21.80 7.18
CA ALA A 147 10.42 21.99 8.62
C ALA A 147 8.99 22.00 9.21
N GLN A 148 8.00 21.55 8.43
CA GLN A 148 6.60 21.38 8.84
C GLN A 148 6.06 20.00 8.46
N GLU A 149 6.95 19.06 8.14
CA GLU A 149 6.59 17.68 7.79
C GLU A 149 6.01 16.95 9.00
N ASP A 150 5.11 16.02 8.75
CA ASP A 150 4.74 15.03 9.76
C ASP A 150 5.94 14.08 9.98
N THR A 151 6.69 14.33 11.06
CA THR A 151 7.96 13.63 11.33
C THR A 151 7.75 12.16 11.63
N ASP A 152 6.62 11.80 12.24
CA ASP A 152 6.32 10.40 12.62
C ASP A 152 5.93 9.59 11.37
N LEU A 153 5.13 10.17 10.49
CA LEU A 153 4.82 9.54 9.21
C LEU A 153 6.06 9.39 8.34
N LYS A 154 6.89 10.43 8.26
CA LYS A 154 8.16 10.41 7.53
C LYS A 154 9.11 9.33 8.03
N ALA A 155 9.22 9.18 9.37
CA ALA A 155 10.00 8.12 9.98
C ALA A 155 9.46 6.73 9.64
N HIS A 156 8.14 6.56 9.64
CA HIS A 156 7.47 5.31 9.25
C HIS A 156 7.80 4.93 7.79
N PHE A 157 7.67 5.86 6.84
CA PHE A 157 8.07 5.62 5.44
C PHE A 157 9.55 5.25 5.31
N ALA A 158 10.43 5.94 6.03
CA ALA A 158 11.87 5.68 6.01
C ALA A 158 12.19 4.27 6.55
N GLU A 159 11.51 3.84 7.62
CA GLU A 159 11.67 2.51 8.20
C GLU A 159 11.19 1.41 7.24
N LEU A 160 10.02 1.56 6.64
CA LEU A 160 9.51 0.61 5.64
C LEU A 160 10.43 0.52 4.42
N ALA A 161 10.96 1.64 3.95
CA ALA A 161 11.96 1.65 2.87
C ALA A 161 13.27 0.93 3.29
N ARG A 162 13.68 1.05 4.55
CA ARG A 162 14.81 0.32 5.11
C ARG A 162 14.53 -1.19 5.13
N PHE A 163 13.36 -1.62 5.59
CA PHE A 163 12.96 -3.04 5.54
C PHE A 163 12.98 -3.57 4.11
N ARG A 164 12.38 -2.87 3.17
CA ARG A 164 12.39 -3.26 1.74
C ARG A 164 13.81 -3.50 1.22
N ARG A 165 14.78 -2.66 1.61
CA ARG A 165 16.19 -2.81 1.20
C ARG A 165 16.93 -3.90 1.93
N SER A 166 16.57 -4.15 3.20
CA SER A 166 17.29 -5.09 4.07
C SER A 166 16.84 -6.54 3.92
N PHE A 167 15.64 -6.77 3.39
CA PHE A 167 15.06 -8.10 3.27
C PHE A 167 14.88 -8.48 1.79
N PRO A 168 15.73 -9.36 1.23
CA PRO A 168 15.61 -9.83 -0.16
C PRO A 168 14.24 -10.41 -0.50
N ALA A 169 13.59 -11.09 0.45
CA ALA A 169 12.24 -11.61 0.24
C ALA A 169 11.21 -10.52 -0.11
N LEU A 170 11.33 -9.30 0.45
CA LEU A 170 10.46 -8.19 0.06
C LEU A 170 10.74 -7.69 -1.36
N GLN A 171 11.97 -7.83 -1.86
CA GLN A 171 12.37 -7.38 -3.20
C GLN A 171 11.95 -8.39 -4.28
N ALA A 172 12.32 -9.67 -4.11
CA ALA A 172 12.20 -10.69 -5.14
C ALA A 172 11.45 -11.96 -4.70
N GLY A 173 10.97 -12.04 -3.45
CA GLY A 173 10.32 -13.23 -2.93
C GLY A 173 8.97 -13.51 -3.58
N VAL A 174 8.56 -14.77 -3.51
CA VAL A 174 7.24 -15.23 -3.96
C VAL A 174 6.15 -14.67 -3.06
N LEU A 175 5.02 -14.29 -3.63
CA LEU A 175 3.83 -13.84 -2.91
C LEU A 175 2.94 -15.03 -2.55
N HIS A 176 2.57 -15.11 -1.28
CA HIS A 176 1.60 -16.07 -0.76
C HIS A 176 0.48 -15.31 -0.06
N TRP A 177 -0.76 -15.49 -0.50
CA TRP A 177 -1.93 -15.01 0.22
C TRP A 177 -2.25 -15.98 1.36
N ILE A 178 -2.40 -15.46 2.58
CA ILE A 178 -2.68 -16.27 3.77
C ILE A 178 -4.13 -16.08 4.22
N TRP A 179 -4.60 -14.83 4.24
CA TRP A 179 -5.97 -14.49 4.61
C TRP A 179 -6.40 -13.21 3.91
N THR A 180 -7.57 -13.23 3.28
CA THR A 180 -8.16 -12.05 2.63
C THR A 180 -9.67 -12.12 2.81
N SER A 181 -10.20 -11.42 3.81
CA SER A 181 -11.65 -11.38 4.05
C SER A 181 -12.00 -10.17 4.89
N GLY A 182 -12.97 -9.41 4.45
CA GLY A 182 -13.40 -8.19 5.11
C GLY A 182 -12.23 -7.21 5.34
N PRO A 183 -12.02 -6.73 6.57
CA PRO A 183 -10.93 -5.79 6.84
C PRO A 183 -9.57 -6.45 7.04
N LEU A 184 -9.48 -7.78 7.07
CA LEU A 184 -8.23 -8.50 7.30
C LEU A 184 -7.53 -8.87 6.00
N LEU A 185 -6.31 -8.37 5.84
CA LEU A 185 -5.40 -8.69 4.73
C LEU A 185 -4.10 -9.26 5.28
N ILE A 186 -3.79 -10.52 4.93
CA ILE A 186 -2.57 -11.19 5.35
C ILE A 186 -1.92 -11.85 4.14
N PHE A 187 -0.70 -11.48 3.86
CA PHE A 187 0.12 -12.11 2.82
C PHE A 187 1.57 -12.25 3.27
N ALA A 188 2.28 -13.18 2.67
CA ALA A 188 3.70 -13.38 2.93
C ALA A 188 4.53 -13.21 1.66
N ARG A 189 5.81 -12.90 1.87
CA ARG A 189 6.88 -12.89 0.88
C ARG A 189 7.93 -13.89 1.31
N GLU A 190 8.29 -14.81 0.42
CA GLU A 190 9.23 -15.89 0.71
C GLU A 190 10.37 -15.93 -0.33
N LEU A 191 11.59 -16.01 0.16
CA LEU A 191 12.80 -16.18 -0.63
C LEU A 191 13.89 -16.89 0.18
N ASP A 192 14.44 -17.98 -0.32
CA ASP A 192 15.59 -18.70 0.26
C ASP A 192 15.45 -19.00 1.76
N GLY A 193 14.26 -19.42 2.18
CA GLY A 193 13.93 -19.71 3.57
C GLY A 193 13.65 -18.48 4.46
N GLN A 194 13.74 -17.27 3.90
CA GLN A 194 13.29 -16.05 4.57
C GLN A 194 11.80 -15.85 4.30
N LEU A 195 11.00 -15.84 5.35
CA LEU A 195 9.55 -15.59 5.30
C LEU A 195 9.22 -14.29 6.04
N LEU A 196 8.60 -13.34 5.33
CA LEU A 196 8.06 -12.12 5.91
C LEU A 196 6.55 -12.05 5.68
N THR A 197 5.81 -11.96 6.77
CA THR A 197 4.34 -11.87 6.74
C THR A 197 3.90 -10.43 7.03
N THR A 198 3.08 -9.89 6.15
CA THR A 198 2.39 -8.61 6.34
C THR A 198 0.98 -8.89 6.83
N VAL A 199 0.63 -8.27 7.96
CA VAL A 199 -0.68 -8.42 8.60
C VAL A 199 -1.30 -7.05 8.73
N VAL A 200 -2.51 -6.88 8.21
CA VAL A 200 -3.24 -5.61 8.19
C VAL A 200 -4.67 -5.85 8.65
N ASN A 201 -5.10 -5.05 9.60
CA ASN A 201 -6.50 -4.87 9.97
C ASN A 201 -6.93 -3.43 9.58
N ALA A 202 -7.81 -3.31 8.60
CA ALA A 202 -8.33 -2.02 8.15
C ALA A 202 -9.63 -1.59 8.86
N ALA A 203 -10.08 -2.36 9.87
CA ALA A 203 -11.23 -1.99 10.68
C ALA A 203 -10.85 -1.00 11.79
N ASP A 204 -11.84 -0.24 12.25
CA ASP A 204 -11.71 0.68 13.39
C ASP A 204 -11.78 -0.06 14.74
N VAL A 205 -11.87 -1.39 14.73
CA VAL A 205 -11.96 -2.24 15.92
C VAL A 205 -10.86 -3.30 15.92
N SER A 206 -10.32 -3.56 17.10
CA SER A 206 -9.31 -4.59 17.28
C SER A 206 -9.90 -5.98 17.03
N GLN A 207 -9.13 -6.84 16.37
CA GLN A 207 -9.51 -8.21 16.06
C GLN A 207 -8.48 -9.20 16.59
N ALA A 208 -8.96 -10.24 17.29
CA ALA A 208 -8.12 -11.36 17.70
C ALA A 208 -8.05 -12.39 16.55
N LEU A 209 -6.84 -12.80 16.21
CA LEU A 209 -6.57 -13.71 15.12
C LEU A 209 -5.61 -14.81 15.57
N SER A 210 -5.86 -16.04 15.17
CA SER A 210 -4.93 -17.17 15.32
C SER A 210 -4.44 -17.58 13.93
N LEU A 211 -3.17 -17.36 13.66
CA LEU A 211 -2.55 -17.74 12.38
C LEU A 211 -1.86 -19.10 12.52
N PRO A 212 -2.14 -20.06 11.63
CA PRO A 212 -1.35 -21.28 11.53
C PRO A 212 0.13 -20.93 11.32
N TRP A 213 1.02 -21.48 12.17
CA TRP A 213 2.43 -21.14 12.15
C TRP A 213 3.30 -22.33 12.51
N SER A 214 3.95 -22.94 11.54
CA SER A 214 4.87 -24.06 11.70
C SER A 214 6.34 -23.66 11.65
N ALA A 215 6.63 -22.37 11.49
CA ALA A 215 7.98 -21.81 11.43
C ALA A 215 8.52 -21.47 12.83
N PRO A 216 9.80 -21.12 13.00
CA PRO A 216 10.35 -20.59 14.23
C PRO A 216 9.59 -19.38 14.78
N PRO A 217 9.85 -18.97 16.06
CA PRO A 217 9.24 -17.77 16.61
C PRO A 217 9.38 -16.56 15.70
N ALA A 218 8.27 -15.82 15.54
CA ALA A 218 8.25 -14.61 14.72
C ALA A 218 8.60 -13.36 15.53
N ARG A 219 9.00 -12.30 14.86
CA ARG A 219 9.21 -10.97 15.42
C ARG A 219 8.52 -9.93 14.55
N ASP A 220 7.71 -9.10 15.17
CA ASP A 220 7.21 -7.89 14.53
C ASP A 220 8.37 -6.90 14.32
N LEU A 221 8.58 -6.49 13.08
CA LEU A 221 9.67 -5.60 12.72
C LEU A 221 9.41 -4.14 13.10
N LEU A 222 8.14 -3.74 13.26
CA LEU A 222 7.76 -2.37 13.61
C LEU A 222 7.81 -2.15 15.13
N THR A 223 7.29 -3.12 15.91
CA THR A 223 7.20 -2.99 17.37
C THR A 223 8.33 -3.69 18.11
N GLY A 224 8.99 -4.64 17.46
CA GLY A 224 9.99 -5.50 18.07
C GLY A 224 9.41 -6.64 18.91
N GLN A 225 8.08 -6.75 19.01
CA GLN A 225 7.40 -7.81 19.75
C GLN A 225 7.75 -9.19 19.20
N ARG A 226 7.93 -10.16 20.12
CA ARG A 226 8.17 -11.56 19.79
C ARG A 226 6.91 -12.37 19.95
N PHE A 227 6.65 -13.26 18.98
CA PHE A 227 5.55 -14.21 18.98
C PHE A 227 6.11 -15.63 19.00
N ILE A 228 5.78 -16.38 20.05
CA ILE A 228 6.17 -17.78 20.21
C ILE A 228 4.95 -18.61 19.78
N PRO A 229 5.10 -19.50 18.76
CA PRO A 229 4.01 -20.38 18.37
C PRO A 229 3.60 -21.31 19.53
N THR A 230 2.29 -21.46 19.71
CA THR A 230 1.69 -22.43 20.62
C THR A 230 0.70 -23.27 19.80
N ASP A 231 0.77 -24.58 19.90
CA ASP A 231 -0.08 -25.50 19.13
C ASP A 231 -0.07 -25.26 17.62
N ASN A 232 1.12 -24.99 17.07
CA ASN A 232 1.34 -24.61 15.66
C ASN A 232 0.56 -23.38 15.20
N ALA A 233 0.34 -22.41 16.08
CA ALA A 233 -0.30 -21.14 15.77
C ALA A 233 0.35 -19.97 16.51
N ILE A 234 0.23 -18.78 15.93
CA ILE A 234 0.55 -17.50 16.58
C ILE A 234 -0.76 -16.73 16.80
N SER A 235 -0.97 -16.30 18.04
CA SER A 235 -2.10 -15.44 18.40
C SER A 235 -1.70 -13.96 18.27
N LEU A 236 -2.50 -13.20 17.53
CA LEU A 236 -2.34 -11.77 17.29
C LEU A 236 -3.58 -11.03 17.77
N THR A 237 -3.38 -9.81 18.28
CA THR A 237 -4.45 -8.82 18.48
C THR A 237 -4.07 -7.60 17.64
N LEU A 238 -4.90 -7.30 16.66
CA LEU A 238 -4.62 -6.31 15.61
C LEU A 238 -5.53 -5.09 15.77
#